data_22e67b032270132a71a0ab3ed36c1dfc
#
_entry.id   22e67b032270132a71a0ab3ed36c1dfc
#
_cell.length_a   1.000
_cell.length_b   1.000
_cell.length_c   1.000
_cell.angle_alpha   90.00
_cell.angle_beta   90.00
_cell.angle_gamma   90.00
#
_symmetry.space_group_name_H-M   'P 1'
#
loop_
_entity.id
_entity.type
_entity.pdbx_description
1 polymer ?
#
loop_
_entity_poly.entity_id
_entity_poly.type
_entity_poly.pdbx_seq_one_letter_code
_entity_poly.pdbx_strand_id
1 'polypeptide(L)'
;MFEISVEETFAAGHALRGYRGKCERIHGHNYRVQLLVESSQLDSAGLLMDFVDLKRMLHAAIERLDHQFLNEVPPFDQVNPTAENMAKYFYDEIAPQVPPPARLAAVKVWETETSAAAYRP
;
A
#
# COMPACT_ATOMS: atom_id res chain seq x y z
N MET A 1 7.74 -14.17 17.33
CA MET A 1 7.63 -13.27 16.19
C MET A 1 6.83 -12.04 16.59
N PHE A 2 7.39 -10.85 16.41
CA PHE A 2 6.70 -9.59 16.65
C PHE A 2 6.17 -9.04 15.34
N GLU A 3 5.14 -8.21 15.43
CA GLU A 3 4.48 -7.62 14.28
C GLU A 3 4.09 -6.19 14.62
N ILE A 4 4.40 -5.27 13.71
CA ILE A 4 3.94 -3.88 13.80
C ILE A 4 3.20 -3.51 12.53
N SER A 5 2.33 -2.52 12.63
CA SER A 5 1.64 -1.98 11.45
C SER A 5 1.52 -0.47 11.53
N VAL A 6 1.50 0.15 10.38
CA VAL A 6 1.17 1.57 10.21
C VAL A 6 0.16 1.70 9.08
N GLU A 7 -0.62 2.77 9.09
CA GLU A 7 -1.64 3.05 8.09
C GLU A 7 -1.60 4.51 7.66
N GLU A 8 -1.98 4.75 6.41
CA GLU A 8 -2.22 6.10 5.91
C GLU A 8 -3.32 6.04 4.85
N THR A 9 -4.08 7.12 4.73
CA THR A 9 -5.15 7.24 3.73
C THR A 9 -4.74 8.22 2.63
N PHE A 10 -5.28 8.02 1.43
CA PHE A 10 -5.14 8.96 0.33
C PHE A 10 -6.36 8.90 -0.58
N ALA A 11 -6.59 9.97 -1.33
CA ALA A 11 -7.69 10.05 -2.28
C ALA A 11 -7.15 9.94 -3.70
N ALA A 12 -7.78 9.13 -4.53
CA ALA A 12 -7.41 9.01 -5.94
C ALA A 12 -8.58 8.52 -6.76
N GLY A 13 -8.55 8.83 -8.06
CA GLY A 13 -9.51 8.33 -9.02
C GLY A 13 -8.96 7.15 -9.81
N HIS A 14 -9.83 6.28 -10.29
CA HIS A 14 -9.47 5.21 -11.19
C HIS A 14 -10.65 4.78 -12.06
N ALA A 15 -10.33 4.01 -13.10
CA ALA A 15 -11.30 3.29 -13.91
C ALA A 15 -10.70 1.92 -14.23
N LEU A 16 -11.50 0.87 -14.10
CA LEU A 16 -11.02 -0.48 -14.37
C LEU A 16 -11.22 -0.82 -15.84
N ARG A 17 -10.15 -1.24 -16.51
CA ARG A 17 -10.17 -1.67 -17.91
C ARG A 17 -10.56 -3.14 -17.99
N GLY A 18 -11.35 -3.49 -19.01
CA GLY A 18 -11.74 -4.88 -19.23
C GLY A 18 -12.78 -5.41 -18.23
N TYR A 19 -13.36 -4.55 -17.42
CA TYR A 19 -14.39 -4.90 -16.48
C TYR A 19 -15.70 -4.21 -16.89
N ARG A 20 -16.79 -4.96 -16.99
CA ARG A 20 -18.12 -4.41 -17.35
C ARG A 20 -18.85 -3.97 -16.10
N GLY A 21 -19.40 -2.74 -16.12
CA GLY A 21 -20.20 -2.17 -15.04
C GLY A 21 -19.71 -0.80 -14.62
N LYS A 22 -20.13 -0.36 -13.42
CA LYS A 22 -19.82 0.98 -12.92
C LYS A 22 -18.31 1.24 -12.76
N CYS A 23 -17.53 0.19 -12.50
CA CYS A 23 -16.08 0.30 -12.28
C CYS A 23 -15.30 0.67 -13.54
N GLU A 24 -15.88 0.53 -14.75
CA GLU A 24 -15.27 1.00 -15.99
C GLU A 24 -15.27 2.52 -16.11
N ARG A 25 -16.14 3.19 -15.35
CA ARG A 25 -16.24 4.64 -15.35
C ARG A 25 -15.27 5.23 -14.35
N ILE A 26 -14.78 6.43 -14.64
CA ILE A 26 -13.93 7.17 -13.72
C ILE A 26 -14.69 7.44 -12.43
N HIS A 27 -14.12 7.03 -11.31
CA HIS A 27 -14.66 7.28 -9.98
C HIS A 27 -13.51 7.39 -8.98
N GLY A 28 -13.79 7.90 -7.80
CA GLY A 28 -12.79 8.13 -6.77
C GLY A 28 -13.08 7.36 -5.49
N HIS A 29 -12.01 7.11 -4.75
CA HIS A 29 -12.05 6.48 -3.43
C HIS A 29 -11.12 7.18 -2.47
N ASN A 30 -11.41 7.04 -1.18
CA ASN A 30 -10.47 7.30 -0.11
C ASN A 30 -9.84 5.95 0.25
N TYR A 31 -8.66 5.70 -0.31
CA TYR A 31 -7.94 4.46 -0.07
C TYR A 31 -7.28 4.49 1.30
N ARG A 32 -7.20 3.35 1.96
CA ARG A 32 -6.39 3.17 3.16
C ARG A 32 -5.36 2.10 2.88
N VAL A 33 -4.12 2.36 3.23
CA VAL A 33 -3.00 1.44 3.02
C VAL A 33 -2.41 1.08 4.38
N GLN A 34 -2.24 -0.21 4.63
CA GLN A 34 -1.60 -0.73 5.84
C GLN A 34 -0.34 -1.49 5.45
N LEU A 35 0.75 -1.17 6.10
CA LEU A 35 1.98 -1.97 6.06
C LEU A 35 2.03 -2.85 7.29
N LEU A 36 2.37 -4.13 7.09
CA LEU A 36 2.57 -5.10 8.16
C LEU A 36 4.02 -5.55 8.11
N VAL A 37 4.78 -5.27 9.17
CA VAL A 37 6.19 -5.61 9.28
C VAL A 37 6.38 -6.57 10.43
N GLU A 38 7.22 -7.60 10.22
CA GLU A 38 7.47 -8.60 11.25
C GLU A 38 8.97 -8.81 11.47
N SER A 39 9.33 -9.27 12.67
CA SER A 39 10.68 -9.67 13.04
C SER A 39 10.64 -10.56 14.26
N SER A 40 11.57 -11.51 14.34
CA SER A 40 11.77 -12.33 15.53
C SER A 40 12.58 -11.60 16.61
N GLN A 41 13.16 -10.44 16.28
CA GLN A 41 14.07 -9.70 17.15
C GLN A 41 13.61 -8.28 17.39
N LEU A 42 13.97 -7.76 18.56
CA LEU A 42 13.82 -6.35 18.90
C LEU A 42 15.20 -5.73 19.09
N ASP A 43 15.30 -4.43 18.89
CA ASP A 43 16.53 -3.70 19.15
C ASP A 43 16.74 -3.45 20.66
N SER A 44 17.81 -2.73 21.00
CA SER A 44 18.15 -2.44 22.41
C SER A 44 17.11 -1.57 23.13
N ALA A 45 16.27 -0.86 22.38
CA ALA A 45 15.18 -0.07 22.93
C ALA A 45 13.85 -0.85 23.05
N GLY A 46 13.85 -2.11 22.62
CA GLY A 46 12.64 -2.92 22.61
C GLY A 46 11.74 -2.68 21.41
N LEU A 47 12.26 -2.11 20.32
CA LEU A 47 11.52 -1.83 19.11
C LEU A 47 11.84 -2.84 18.01
N LEU A 48 10.82 -3.26 17.28
CA LEU A 48 10.99 -3.99 16.03
C LEU A 48 11.56 -3.04 14.97
N MET A 49 10.98 -1.85 14.87
CA MET A 49 11.34 -0.77 13.97
C MET A 49 10.63 0.49 14.45
N ASP A 50 11.23 1.66 14.24
CA ASP A 50 10.58 2.92 14.59
C ASP A 50 9.38 3.18 13.65
N PHE A 51 8.23 3.45 14.25
CA PHE A 51 7.03 3.79 13.48
C PHE A 51 7.23 5.02 12.59
N VAL A 52 8.05 5.97 13.03
CA VAL A 52 8.32 7.19 12.23
C VAL A 52 8.99 6.85 10.92
N ASP A 53 9.95 5.94 10.94
CA ASP A 53 10.65 5.51 9.71
C ASP A 53 9.71 4.76 8.77
N LEU A 54 8.88 3.86 9.32
CA LEU A 54 7.93 3.09 8.52
C LEU A 54 6.85 4.00 7.92
N LYS A 55 6.34 4.96 8.70
CA LYS A 55 5.37 5.94 8.20
C LYS A 55 5.95 6.81 7.09
N ARG A 56 7.23 7.17 7.19
CA ARG A 56 7.91 7.95 6.17
C ARG A 56 7.99 7.20 4.85
N MET A 57 8.32 5.91 4.89
CA MET A 57 8.36 5.06 3.70
C MET A 57 6.98 4.99 3.03
N LEU A 58 5.94 4.80 3.82
CA LEU A 58 4.57 4.73 3.32
C LEU A 58 4.13 6.07 2.73
N HIS A 59 4.38 7.16 3.43
CA HIS A 59 4.00 8.50 2.97
C HIS A 59 4.66 8.85 1.64
N ALA A 60 5.93 8.56 1.47
CA ALA A 60 6.65 8.83 0.23
C ALA A 60 6.05 8.06 -0.96
N ALA A 61 5.64 6.81 -0.74
CA ALA A 61 4.98 6.03 -1.78
C ALA A 61 3.58 6.56 -2.09
N ILE A 62 2.84 6.96 -1.07
CA ILE A 62 1.48 7.50 -1.22
C ILE A 62 1.47 8.84 -1.95
N GLU A 63 2.43 9.72 -1.70
CA GLU A 63 2.49 11.05 -2.35
C GLU A 63 2.46 10.97 -3.87
N ARG A 64 2.99 9.89 -4.44
CA ARG A 64 3.02 9.70 -5.89
C ARG A 64 1.64 9.40 -6.47
N LEU A 65 0.71 8.94 -5.64
CA LEU A 65 -0.63 8.51 -6.06
C LEU A 65 -1.73 9.44 -5.57
N ASP A 66 -1.48 10.19 -4.50
CA ASP A 66 -2.50 11.01 -3.84
C ASP A 66 -2.98 12.13 -4.77
N HIS A 67 -4.30 12.28 -4.86
CA HIS A 67 -4.99 13.26 -5.71
C HIS A 67 -4.67 13.11 -7.21
N GLN A 68 -4.31 11.89 -7.64
CA GLN A 68 -4.04 11.58 -9.04
C GLN A 68 -5.17 10.75 -9.64
N PHE A 69 -5.27 10.79 -10.98
CA PHE A 69 -6.00 9.78 -11.73
C PHE A 69 -5.05 8.62 -11.99
N LEU A 70 -5.24 7.52 -11.28
CA LEU A 70 -4.26 6.42 -11.25
C LEU A 70 -3.98 5.83 -12.63
N ASN A 71 -4.97 5.82 -13.53
CA ASN A 71 -4.78 5.28 -14.88
C ASN A 71 -3.74 6.05 -15.71
N GLU A 72 -3.34 7.23 -15.28
CA GLU A 72 -2.31 8.04 -15.93
C GLU A 72 -0.96 7.96 -15.23
N VAL A 73 -0.90 7.27 -14.08
CA VAL A 73 0.34 7.17 -13.26
C VAL A 73 0.98 5.80 -13.46
N PRO A 74 2.23 5.72 -13.99
CA PRO A 74 2.91 4.44 -14.08
C PRO A 74 3.07 3.78 -12.71
N PRO A 75 2.87 2.46 -12.57
CA PRO A 75 2.63 1.46 -13.64
C PRO A 75 1.15 1.29 -14.02
N PHE A 76 0.25 2.08 -13.45
CA PHE A 76 -1.20 1.91 -13.62
C PHE A 76 -1.72 2.41 -14.96
N ASP A 77 -0.87 3.04 -15.77
CA ASP A 77 -1.13 3.32 -17.18
C ASP A 77 -1.11 2.04 -18.03
N GLN A 78 -0.46 0.96 -17.54
CA GLN A 78 -0.37 -0.34 -18.21
C GLN A 78 -1.11 -1.44 -17.45
N VAL A 79 -1.11 -1.38 -16.12
CA VAL A 79 -1.70 -2.37 -15.22
C VAL A 79 -2.94 -1.75 -14.58
N ASN A 80 -4.03 -2.50 -14.52
CA ASN A 80 -5.27 -1.99 -13.90
C ASN A 80 -5.01 -1.52 -12.46
N PRO A 81 -5.49 -0.31 -12.10
CA PRO A 81 -5.36 0.22 -10.74
C PRO A 81 -6.40 -0.40 -9.79
N THR A 82 -6.37 -1.72 -9.65
CA THR A 82 -7.18 -2.46 -8.69
C THR A 82 -6.54 -2.39 -7.31
N ALA A 83 -7.32 -2.66 -6.27
CA ALA A 83 -6.77 -2.74 -4.90
C ALA A 83 -5.66 -3.80 -4.82
N GLU A 84 -5.82 -4.93 -5.52
CA GLU A 84 -4.83 -6.01 -5.58
C GLU A 84 -3.50 -5.52 -6.19
N ASN A 85 -3.57 -4.89 -7.35
CA ASN A 85 -2.37 -4.38 -8.01
C ASN A 85 -1.73 -3.23 -7.25
N MET A 86 -2.52 -2.41 -6.57
CA MET A 86 -2.01 -1.36 -5.71
C MET A 86 -1.28 -1.94 -4.50
N ALA A 87 -1.82 -2.98 -3.88
CA ALA A 87 -1.17 -3.65 -2.76
C ALA A 87 0.20 -4.19 -3.16
N LYS A 88 0.29 -4.84 -4.32
CA LYS A 88 1.57 -5.34 -4.84
C LYS A 88 2.53 -4.20 -5.17
N TYR A 89 2.03 -3.12 -5.75
CA TYR A 89 2.84 -1.94 -6.07
C TYR A 89 3.49 -1.36 -4.80
N PHE A 90 2.70 -1.15 -3.75
CA PHE A 90 3.25 -0.64 -2.49
C PHE A 90 4.23 -1.63 -1.87
N TYR A 91 3.95 -2.93 -1.96
CA TYR A 91 4.88 -3.94 -1.46
C TYR A 91 6.23 -3.85 -2.16
N ASP A 92 6.22 -3.83 -3.50
CA ASP A 92 7.44 -3.80 -4.30
C ASP A 92 8.26 -2.53 -4.06
N GLU A 93 7.59 -1.38 -3.82
CA GLU A 93 8.25 -0.11 -3.55
C GLU A 93 8.88 -0.07 -2.14
N ILE A 94 8.23 -0.65 -1.16
CA ILE A 94 8.58 -0.47 0.25
C ILE A 94 9.45 -1.60 0.80
N ALA A 95 9.21 -2.84 0.38
CA ALA A 95 9.94 -3.99 0.91
C ALA A 95 11.46 -3.84 0.88
N PRO A 96 12.08 -3.32 -0.20
CA PRO A 96 13.53 -3.13 -0.23
C PRO A 96 14.06 -2.12 0.79
N GLN A 97 13.21 -1.25 1.31
CA GLN A 97 13.60 -0.21 2.26
C GLN A 97 13.58 -0.68 3.72
N VAL A 98 12.90 -1.79 4.01
CA VAL A 98 12.78 -2.33 5.36
C VAL A 98 14.06 -3.10 5.69
N PRO A 99 14.84 -2.65 6.70
CA PRO A 99 16.14 -3.27 6.98
C PRO A 99 15.98 -4.60 7.73
N PRO A 100 16.79 -5.61 7.39
CA PRO A 100 16.86 -6.82 8.20
C PRO A 100 17.27 -6.50 9.64
N PRO A 101 16.81 -7.26 10.65
CA PRO A 101 16.07 -8.53 10.57
C PRO A 101 14.56 -8.37 10.35
N ALA A 102 14.07 -7.14 10.27
CA ALA A 102 12.66 -6.88 9.95
C ALA A 102 12.39 -7.15 8.46
N ARG A 103 11.15 -7.50 8.16
CA ARG A 103 10.71 -7.64 6.77
C ARG A 103 9.27 -7.18 6.61
N LEU A 104 8.96 -6.63 5.45
CA LEU A 104 7.57 -6.32 5.09
C LEU A 104 6.85 -7.64 4.81
N ALA A 105 5.87 -7.97 5.65
CA ALA A 105 5.15 -9.24 5.56
C ALA A 105 3.93 -9.15 4.64
N ALA A 106 3.28 -8.00 4.60
CA ALA A 106 2.08 -7.79 3.80
C ALA A 106 1.79 -6.32 3.61
N VAL A 107 1.08 -6.00 2.53
CA VAL A 107 0.45 -4.70 2.34
C VAL A 107 -1.03 -4.94 2.09
N LYS A 108 -1.88 -4.20 2.77
CA LYS A 108 -3.33 -4.25 2.60
C LYS A 108 -3.84 -2.90 2.14
N VAL A 109 -4.70 -2.91 1.12
CA VAL A 109 -5.30 -1.71 0.55
C VAL A 109 -6.81 -1.83 0.64
N TRP A 110 -7.45 -0.89 1.34
CA TRP A 110 -8.89 -0.76 1.37
C TRP A 110 -9.33 0.22 0.29
N GLU A 111 -10.18 -0.21 -0.59
CA GLU A 111 -10.84 0.64 -1.58
C GLU A 111 -12.01 1.37 -0.95
N THR A 112 -12.72 0.69 -0.05
CA THR A 112 -13.78 1.23 0.80
C THR A 112 -13.53 0.78 2.23
N GLU A 113 -14.34 1.23 3.19
CA GLU A 113 -14.20 0.81 4.58
C GLU A 113 -14.43 -0.70 4.79
N THR A 114 -15.14 -1.34 3.85
CA THR A 114 -15.56 -2.73 3.98
C THR A 114 -14.96 -3.66 2.93
N SER A 115 -14.13 -3.16 2.03
CA SER A 115 -13.57 -3.95 0.93
C SER A 115 -12.08 -3.69 0.78
N ALA A 116 -11.29 -4.73 0.87
CA ALA A 116 -9.84 -4.64 0.84
C ALA A 116 -9.20 -5.82 0.12
N ALA A 117 -8.00 -5.58 -0.39
CA ALA A 117 -7.13 -6.63 -0.91
C ALA A 117 -5.78 -6.55 -0.20
N ALA A 118 -5.09 -7.66 -0.09
CA ALA A 118 -3.75 -7.71 0.49
C ALA A 118 -2.82 -8.48 -0.43
N TYR A 119 -1.56 -8.05 -0.45
CA TYR A 119 -0.48 -8.77 -1.11
C TYR A 119 0.50 -9.27 -0.06
N ARG A 120 0.87 -10.55 -0.18
CA ARG A 120 1.92 -11.23 0.59
C ARG A 120 2.83 -11.95 -0.38
N PRO A 121 4.15 -11.89 -0.21
CA PRO A 121 5.04 -12.64 -1.09
C PRO A 121 4.93 -14.14 -0.92
#